data_a3688981759b295a32c87eb140f4cc76
#
_entry.id   a3688981759b295a32c87eb140f4cc76
#
_cell.length_a   1.000
_cell.length_b   1.000
_cell.length_c   1.000
_cell.angle_alpha   90.00
_cell.angle_beta   90.00
_cell.angle_gamma   90.00
#
_symmetry.space_group_name_H-M   'P 1'
#
loop_
_entity.id
_entity.type
_entity.pdbx_description
1 polymer ?
#
loop_
_entity_poly.entity_id
_entity_poly.type
_entity_poly.pdbx_seq_one_letter_code
_entity_poly.pdbx_strand_id
1 'polypeptide(L)'
;MAKKTLDKLDMAGKRVLIRVDFNVPLDEDLNVTDDRRIRMALPTIKCARNAGARVILMSHLGRPKGEVKPELSLKPAALRLGGLLGIDVTMAPDCIGEEVETIIGRMADADVTVLENLRFHAEEEANDEAFAASLAGLADLYVNDAFGTAHRKHASTYGVPAGMPAGTRAIGFLIQKELKFLGEALQSPARPFVAVLGGAKVSDKIGVIENLLGKVDRLLIGGAMAYVFMVARGQGVGNSKVEREVKKKGKTIDVIAVAKDLLDKIQVADAEVLFPEDHLVAREPTADAETDVQGPEIDDGWMGLDIGPETTAAYREKLADAKTVVWNGPMGMFEVTPFAGGSRAVCDALAQVDEVGTAIVGGGDTAAAVEKFGLAEQMTHISTGGGASLEFLEGKPFETIEIIDDA
;
A
#
# COMPACT_ATOMS: atom_id res chain seq x y z
N MET A 1 10.76 -7.91 -16.69
CA MET A 1 10.48 -7.37 -18.06
C MET A 1 9.48 -6.23 -17.92
N ALA A 2 9.54 -5.22 -18.79
CA ALA A 2 8.57 -4.14 -18.78
C ALA A 2 7.21 -4.68 -19.24
N LYS A 3 6.13 -4.34 -18.53
CA LYS A 3 4.78 -4.78 -18.85
C LYS A 3 4.11 -3.80 -19.83
N LYS A 4 3.26 -4.33 -20.70
CA LYS A 4 2.47 -3.52 -21.62
C LYS A 4 1.57 -2.56 -20.84
N THR A 5 1.61 -1.29 -21.17
CA THR A 5 0.75 -0.25 -20.59
C THR A 5 -0.49 -0.01 -21.46
N LEU A 6 -1.57 0.47 -20.86
CA LEU A 6 -2.86 0.61 -21.56
C LEU A 6 -2.79 1.50 -22.80
N ASP A 7 -1.91 2.50 -22.83
CA ASP A 7 -1.70 3.39 -23.98
C ASP A 7 -1.12 2.70 -25.21
N LYS A 8 -0.68 1.42 -25.07
CA LYS A 8 -0.22 0.57 -26.16
C LYS A 8 -1.32 -0.36 -26.69
N LEU A 9 -2.51 -0.30 -26.11
CA LEU A 9 -3.68 -1.04 -26.59
C LEU A 9 -4.45 -0.21 -27.63
N ASP A 10 -4.96 -0.87 -28.66
CA ASP A 10 -5.95 -0.27 -29.56
C ASP A 10 -7.33 -0.34 -28.90
N MET A 11 -7.76 0.77 -28.28
CA MET A 11 -8.95 0.83 -27.43
C MET A 11 -10.17 1.44 -28.12
N ALA A 12 -10.03 2.04 -29.32
CA ALA A 12 -11.12 2.76 -29.97
C ALA A 12 -12.32 1.84 -30.26
N GLY A 13 -13.50 2.21 -29.76
CA GLY A 13 -14.75 1.44 -29.91
C GLY A 13 -14.78 0.09 -29.19
N LYS A 14 -13.74 -0.25 -28.39
CA LYS A 14 -13.66 -1.51 -27.64
C LYS A 14 -14.15 -1.35 -26.21
N ARG A 15 -14.65 -2.45 -25.65
CA ARG A 15 -14.98 -2.57 -24.24
C ARG A 15 -13.70 -2.85 -23.46
N VAL A 16 -13.33 -1.97 -22.54
CA VAL A 16 -12.11 -2.07 -21.74
C VAL A 16 -12.49 -2.27 -20.27
N LEU A 17 -12.22 -3.46 -19.74
CA LEU A 17 -12.44 -3.80 -18.33
C LEU A 17 -11.21 -3.40 -17.53
N ILE A 18 -11.37 -2.41 -16.64
CA ILE A 18 -10.29 -1.88 -15.81
C ILE A 18 -10.52 -2.28 -14.36
N ARG A 19 -9.59 -3.00 -13.76
CA ARG A 19 -9.56 -3.28 -12.33
C ARG A 19 -8.92 -2.10 -11.59
N VAL A 20 -9.74 -1.34 -10.89
CA VAL A 20 -9.34 -0.20 -10.06
C VAL A 20 -9.47 -0.51 -8.57
N ASP A 21 -8.81 0.25 -7.70
CA ASP A 21 -8.96 0.12 -6.24
C ASP A 21 -9.80 1.27 -5.67
N PHE A 22 -11.11 1.09 -5.65
CA PHE A 22 -12.08 2.01 -5.06
C PHE A 22 -12.49 1.61 -3.63
N ASN A 23 -11.61 0.90 -2.92
CA ASN A 23 -11.81 0.60 -1.52
C ASN A 23 -11.53 1.84 -0.66
N VAL A 24 -12.41 2.82 -0.75
CA VAL A 24 -12.35 4.13 -0.09
C VAL A 24 -13.08 4.10 1.26
N PRO A 25 -12.66 4.93 2.24
CA PRO A 25 -13.41 5.08 3.48
C PRO A 25 -14.70 5.86 3.26
N LEU A 26 -15.77 5.44 3.95
CA LEU A 26 -17.08 6.09 3.95
C LEU A 26 -17.42 6.56 5.37
N ASP A 27 -18.17 7.67 5.47
CA ASP A 27 -18.79 8.10 6.72
C ASP A 27 -20.11 7.34 7.01
N GLU A 28 -20.79 7.70 8.10
CA GLU A 28 -22.07 7.10 8.50
C GLU A 28 -23.20 7.37 7.47
N ASP A 29 -23.10 8.45 6.70
CA ASP A 29 -24.02 8.81 5.62
C ASP A 29 -23.61 8.22 4.25
N LEU A 30 -22.62 7.32 4.23
CA LEU A 30 -22.02 6.67 3.05
C LEU A 30 -21.35 7.65 2.07
N ASN A 31 -20.91 8.82 2.52
CA ASN A 31 -20.10 9.70 1.69
C ASN A 31 -18.63 9.29 1.70
N VAL A 32 -17.95 9.44 0.58
CA VAL A 32 -16.51 9.22 0.47
C VAL A 32 -15.75 10.29 1.25
N THR A 33 -15.05 9.91 2.32
CA THR A 33 -14.25 10.81 3.16
C THR A 33 -12.83 11.03 2.67
N ASP A 34 -12.30 10.08 1.88
CA ASP A 34 -11.00 10.18 1.22
C ASP A 34 -11.09 9.59 -0.19
N ASP A 35 -10.93 10.42 -1.20
CA ASP A 35 -11.08 10.06 -2.62
C ASP A 35 -9.74 9.82 -3.34
N ARG A 36 -8.60 9.75 -2.63
CA ARG A 36 -7.26 9.58 -3.23
C ARG A 36 -7.20 8.41 -4.18
N ARG A 37 -7.71 7.25 -3.80
CA ARG A 37 -7.69 6.04 -4.64
C ARG A 37 -8.44 6.25 -5.95
N ILE A 38 -9.56 6.97 -5.91
CA ILE A 38 -10.32 7.33 -7.12
C ILE A 38 -9.50 8.29 -7.98
N ARG A 39 -8.91 9.33 -7.38
CA ARG A 39 -8.07 10.30 -8.10
C ARG A 39 -6.86 9.65 -8.76
N MET A 40 -6.23 8.68 -8.10
CA MET A 40 -5.07 7.98 -8.66
C MET A 40 -5.40 7.08 -9.84
N ALA A 41 -6.65 6.59 -9.96
CA ALA A 41 -7.11 5.85 -11.13
C ALA A 41 -7.52 6.75 -12.31
N LEU A 42 -7.74 8.07 -12.09
CA LEU A 42 -8.19 9.00 -13.13
C LEU A 42 -7.30 9.04 -14.38
N PRO A 43 -5.96 9.03 -14.30
CA PRO A 43 -5.12 9.03 -15.50
C PRO A 43 -5.40 7.85 -16.42
N THR A 44 -5.53 6.65 -15.87
CA THR A 44 -5.87 5.42 -16.60
C THR A 44 -7.27 5.49 -17.20
N ILE A 45 -8.28 5.88 -16.41
CA ILE A 45 -9.66 6.02 -16.86
C ILE A 45 -9.79 7.06 -17.97
N LYS A 46 -9.16 8.23 -17.81
CA LYS A 46 -9.16 9.31 -18.82
C LYS A 46 -8.45 8.90 -20.10
N CYS A 47 -7.35 8.16 -20.01
CA CYS A 47 -6.63 7.64 -21.18
C CYS A 47 -7.52 6.70 -22.00
N ALA A 48 -8.14 5.70 -21.38
CA ALA A 48 -9.04 4.79 -22.05
C ALA A 48 -10.24 5.52 -22.67
N ARG A 49 -10.88 6.41 -21.90
CA ARG A 49 -12.02 7.21 -22.36
C ARG A 49 -11.67 8.11 -23.54
N ASN A 50 -10.53 8.81 -23.48
CA ASN A 50 -10.07 9.70 -24.55
C ASN A 50 -9.69 8.95 -25.82
N ALA A 51 -9.34 7.66 -25.71
CA ALA A 51 -9.14 6.78 -26.85
C ALA A 51 -10.45 6.27 -27.48
N GLY A 52 -11.62 6.67 -26.96
CA GLY A 52 -12.92 6.22 -27.43
C GLY A 52 -13.33 4.83 -26.93
N ALA A 53 -12.72 4.34 -25.86
CA ALA A 53 -13.10 3.08 -25.23
C ALA A 53 -14.44 3.17 -24.51
N ARG A 54 -15.19 2.07 -24.44
CA ARG A 54 -16.31 1.84 -23.52
C ARG A 54 -15.71 1.32 -22.23
N VAL A 55 -15.63 2.17 -21.22
CA VAL A 55 -14.87 1.91 -19.99
C VAL A 55 -15.73 1.21 -18.95
N ILE A 56 -15.36 -0.01 -18.59
CA ILE A 56 -16.01 -0.81 -17.57
C ILE A 56 -15.06 -0.89 -16.36
N LEU A 57 -15.48 -0.34 -15.22
CA LEU A 57 -14.67 -0.34 -14.01
C LEU A 57 -15.16 -1.42 -13.06
N MET A 58 -14.26 -2.23 -12.55
CA MET A 58 -14.54 -3.20 -11.50
C MET A 58 -13.65 -2.98 -10.29
N SER A 59 -14.21 -3.09 -9.11
CA SER A 59 -13.50 -2.90 -7.84
C SER A 59 -14.14 -3.68 -6.71
N HIS A 60 -13.51 -3.60 -5.54
CA HIS A 60 -14.07 -4.07 -4.28
C HIS A 60 -14.19 -2.91 -3.29
N LEU A 61 -15.08 -3.06 -2.30
CA LEU A 61 -15.19 -2.19 -1.13
C LEU A 61 -15.39 -3.04 0.12
N GLY A 62 -14.52 -2.85 1.11
CA GLY A 62 -14.59 -3.56 2.39
C GLY A 62 -14.41 -5.08 2.29
N ARG A 63 -15.04 -5.79 3.22
CA ARG A 63 -14.98 -7.26 3.33
C ARG A 63 -16.37 -7.85 3.59
N PRO A 64 -17.25 -7.86 2.61
CA PRO A 64 -18.63 -8.38 2.73
C PRO A 64 -18.72 -9.91 2.89
N LYS A 65 -17.65 -10.66 2.55
CA LYS A 65 -17.54 -12.13 2.68
C LYS A 65 -18.54 -12.90 1.80
N GLY A 66 -18.77 -12.45 0.58
CA GLY A 66 -19.69 -13.10 -0.36
C GLY A 66 -21.17 -12.80 -0.08
N GLU A 67 -21.46 -11.74 0.65
CA GLU A 67 -22.83 -11.30 0.95
C GLU A 67 -23.07 -9.90 0.39
N VAL A 68 -24.26 -9.64 -0.14
CA VAL A 68 -24.66 -8.30 -0.56
C VAL A 68 -24.95 -7.45 0.69
N LYS A 69 -24.14 -6.41 0.87
CA LYS A 69 -24.24 -5.42 1.97
C LYS A 69 -24.38 -4.03 1.37
N PRO A 70 -25.57 -3.41 1.44
CA PRO A 70 -25.83 -2.10 0.82
C PRO A 70 -24.85 -1.01 1.26
N GLU A 71 -24.36 -1.05 2.51
CA GLU A 71 -23.36 -0.12 3.05
C GLU A 71 -21.96 -0.30 2.43
N LEU A 72 -21.73 -1.39 1.72
CA LEU A 72 -20.49 -1.66 0.98
C LEU A 72 -20.69 -1.62 -0.54
N SER A 73 -21.76 -0.98 -1.02
CA SER A 73 -21.97 -0.72 -2.44
C SER A 73 -20.92 0.26 -2.98
N LEU A 74 -20.50 0.06 -4.23
CA LEU A 74 -19.61 0.99 -4.94
C LEU A 74 -20.30 2.26 -5.44
N LYS A 75 -21.61 2.40 -5.22
CA LYS A 75 -22.38 3.57 -5.66
C LYS A 75 -21.80 4.92 -5.20
N PRO A 76 -21.37 5.11 -3.93
CA PRO A 76 -20.73 6.35 -3.50
C PRO A 76 -19.44 6.66 -4.28
N ALA A 77 -18.62 5.64 -4.56
CA ALA A 77 -17.40 5.80 -5.36
C ALA A 77 -17.71 6.15 -6.82
N ALA A 78 -18.74 5.54 -7.42
CA ALA A 78 -19.19 5.85 -8.77
C ALA A 78 -19.71 7.30 -8.89
N LEU A 79 -20.50 7.77 -7.92
CA LEU A 79 -20.96 9.17 -7.87
C LEU A 79 -19.78 10.15 -7.74
N ARG A 80 -18.82 9.83 -6.85
CA ARG A 80 -17.62 10.66 -6.69
C ARG A 80 -16.79 10.70 -7.96
N LEU A 81 -16.62 9.56 -8.64
CA LEU A 81 -15.93 9.47 -9.93
C LEU A 81 -16.61 10.34 -10.98
N GLY A 82 -17.94 10.29 -11.10
CA GLY A 82 -18.72 11.12 -12.03
C GLY A 82 -18.44 12.61 -11.81
N GLY A 83 -18.46 13.06 -10.55
CA GLY A 83 -18.10 14.43 -10.19
C GLY A 83 -16.67 14.83 -10.58
N LEU A 84 -15.70 13.92 -10.43
CA LEU A 84 -14.29 14.16 -10.80
C LEU A 84 -14.05 14.16 -12.32
N LEU A 85 -14.85 13.40 -13.07
CA LEU A 85 -14.77 13.33 -14.53
C LEU A 85 -15.65 14.38 -15.22
N GLY A 86 -16.62 14.97 -14.50
CA GLY A 86 -17.60 15.89 -15.08
C GLY A 86 -18.56 15.22 -16.07
N ILE A 87 -18.93 13.95 -15.82
CA ILE A 87 -19.81 13.15 -16.67
C ILE A 87 -20.75 12.30 -15.80
N ASP A 88 -21.82 11.81 -16.43
CA ASP A 88 -22.62 10.75 -15.83
C ASP A 88 -21.87 9.42 -15.91
N VAL A 89 -21.80 8.74 -14.76
CA VAL A 89 -21.22 7.39 -14.63
C VAL A 89 -22.35 6.44 -14.33
N THR A 90 -22.51 5.42 -15.17
CA THR A 90 -23.52 4.38 -14.97
C THR A 90 -23.07 3.45 -13.84
N MET A 91 -23.95 3.14 -12.88
CA MET A 91 -23.74 2.11 -11.87
C MET A 91 -24.55 0.87 -12.26
N ALA A 92 -23.88 -0.25 -12.45
CA ALA A 92 -24.52 -1.54 -12.70
C ALA A 92 -25.09 -2.13 -11.39
N PRO A 93 -26.21 -2.89 -11.44
CA PRO A 93 -26.83 -3.46 -10.24
C PRO A 93 -26.04 -4.64 -9.64
N ASP A 94 -25.16 -5.25 -10.42
CA ASP A 94 -24.25 -6.34 -10.03
C ASP A 94 -22.95 -6.23 -10.83
N CYS A 95 -22.03 -7.18 -10.68
CA CYS A 95 -20.81 -7.26 -11.47
C CYS A 95 -20.87 -8.30 -12.60
N ILE A 96 -21.86 -9.18 -12.63
CA ILE A 96 -22.12 -10.19 -13.66
C ILE A 96 -23.62 -10.34 -13.91
N GLY A 97 -24.00 -11.07 -14.94
CA GLY A 97 -25.37 -11.46 -15.24
C GLY A 97 -26.01 -10.66 -16.38
N GLU A 98 -27.20 -11.11 -16.81
CA GLU A 98 -27.88 -10.64 -18.04
C GLU A 98 -28.19 -9.13 -18.03
N GLU A 99 -28.55 -8.57 -16.85
CA GLU A 99 -28.81 -7.14 -16.74
C GLU A 99 -27.53 -6.33 -16.93
N VAL A 100 -26.42 -6.78 -16.38
CA VAL A 100 -25.08 -6.18 -16.54
C VAL A 100 -24.66 -6.23 -18.02
N GLU A 101 -24.80 -7.39 -18.67
CA GLU A 101 -24.51 -7.59 -20.10
C GLU A 101 -25.33 -6.64 -20.96
N THR A 102 -26.62 -6.47 -20.63
CA THR A 102 -27.51 -5.54 -21.32
C THR A 102 -27.06 -4.08 -21.19
N ILE A 103 -26.64 -3.65 -19.97
CA ILE A 103 -26.11 -2.30 -19.74
C ILE A 103 -24.85 -2.10 -20.57
N ILE A 104 -23.89 -3.04 -20.49
CA ILE A 104 -22.62 -2.98 -21.21
C ILE A 104 -22.84 -2.96 -22.73
N GLY A 105 -23.80 -3.76 -23.23
CA GLY A 105 -24.16 -3.81 -24.66
C GLY A 105 -24.72 -2.51 -25.21
N ARG A 106 -25.24 -1.62 -24.35
CA ARG A 106 -25.81 -0.30 -24.74
C ARG A 106 -24.84 0.86 -24.60
N MET A 107 -23.64 0.64 -24.07
CA MET A 107 -22.65 1.70 -23.91
C MET A 107 -22.26 2.32 -25.24
N ALA A 108 -22.22 3.63 -25.30
CA ALA A 108 -21.59 4.40 -26.38
C ALA A 108 -20.07 4.53 -26.13
N ASP A 109 -19.35 4.95 -27.16
CA ASP A 109 -17.93 5.23 -27.04
C ASP A 109 -17.69 6.37 -26.04
N ALA A 110 -16.66 6.22 -25.21
CA ALA A 110 -16.31 7.11 -24.09
C ALA A 110 -17.28 7.09 -22.88
N ASP A 111 -18.28 6.19 -22.86
CA ASP A 111 -19.08 5.94 -21.66
C ASP A 111 -18.27 5.25 -20.58
N VAL A 112 -18.69 5.47 -19.32
CA VAL A 112 -18.07 4.84 -18.14
C VAL A 112 -19.17 4.16 -17.32
N THR A 113 -18.98 2.86 -17.06
CA THR A 113 -19.84 2.05 -16.20
C THR A 113 -19.00 1.49 -15.04
N VAL A 114 -19.51 1.59 -13.81
CA VAL A 114 -18.93 0.93 -12.63
C VAL A 114 -19.78 -0.29 -12.32
N LEU A 115 -19.16 -1.46 -12.23
CA LEU A 115 -19.78 -2.68 -11.75
C LEU A 115 -19.97 -2.62 -10.22
N GLU A 116 -20.91 -3.40 -9.69
CA GLU A 116 -21.08 -3.50 -8.24
C GLU A 116 -19.92 -4.27 -7.60
N ASN A 117 -19.81 -4.15 -6.29
CA ASN A 117 -18.74 -4.69 -5.46
C ASN A 117 -18.48 -6.17 -5.74
N LEU A 118 -17.34 -6.47 -6.35
CA LEU A 118 -16.93 -7.83 -6.71
C LEU A 118 -17.00 -8.82 -5.54
N ARG A 119 -16.75 -8.34 -4.30
CA ARG A 119 -16.73 -9.17 -3.09
C ARG A 119 -18.12 -9.47 -2.52
N PHE A 120 -19.18 -9.03 -3.17
CA PHE A 120 -20.52 -9.56 -2.90
C PHE A 120 -20.64 -11.00 -3.39
N HIS A 121 -19.74 -11.44 -4.26
CA HIS A 121 -19.55 -12.79 -4.71
C HIS A 121 -18.31 -13.41 -4.02
N ALA A 122 -18.50 -14.56 -3.35
CA ALA A 122 -17.40 -15.28 -2.70
C ALA A 122 -16.36 -15.79 -3.73
N GLU A 123 -16.83 -16.01 -4.94
CA GLU A 123 -16.09 -16.48 -6.11
C GLU A 123 -14.94 -15.54 -6.49
N GLU A 124 -15.05 -14.23 -6.18
CA GLU A 124 -13.98 -13.26 -6.41
C GLU A 124 -12.72 -13.63 -5.63
N GLU A 125 -12.85 -13.80 -4.30
CA GLU A 125 -11.69 -14.13 -3.45
C GLU A 125 -11.22 -15.60 -3.65
N ALA A 126 -12.10 -16.48 -4.11
CA ALA A 126 -11.78 -17.87 -4.44
C ALA A 126 -11.06 -18.02 -5.78
N ASN A 127 -11.00 -16.96 -6.60
CA ASN A 127 -10.51 -17.01 -7.98
C ASN A 127 -11.26 -18.09 -8.82
N ASP A 128 -12.58 -18.11 -8.71
CA ASP A 128 -13.43 -19.06 -9.43
C ASP A 128 -13.38 -18.84 -10.94
N GLU A 129 -13.22 -19.93 -11.69
CA GLU A 129 -13.02 -19.87 -13.14
C GLU A 129 -14.30 -19.41 -13.88
N ALA A 130 -15.50 -19.83 -13.45
CA ALA A 130 -16.74 -19.46 -14.10
C ALA A 130 -17.08 -17.99 -13.85
N PHE A 131 -16.84 -17.50 -12.62
CA PHE A 131 -17.00 -16.10 -12.28
C PHE A 131 -16.00 -15.23 -13.08
N ALA A 132 -14.74 -15.63 -13.15
CA ALA A 132 -13.72 -14.95 -13.96
C ALA A 132 -14.08 -14.91 -15.43
N ALA A 133 -14.61 -16.01 -16.00
CA ALA A 133 -15.06 -16.08 -17.38
C ALA A 133 -16.26 -15.14 -17.64
N SER A 134 -17.21 -15.04 -16.70
CA SER A 134 -18.34 -14.11 -16.79
C SER A 134 -17.87 -12.66 -16.82
N LEU A 135 -16.93 -12.27 -15.95
CA LEU A 135 -16.30 -10.94 -15.99
C LEU A 135 -15.53 -10.68 -17.28
N ALA A 136 -14.72 -11.64 -17.74
CA ALA A 136 -13.96 -11.55 -18.98
C ALA A 136 -14.85 -11.36 -20.21
N GLY A 137 -16.04 -12.00 -20.24
CA GLY A 137 -17.03 -11.88 -21.32
C GLY A 137 -17.59 -10.48 -21.52
N LEU A 138 -17.50 -9.62 -20.50
CA LEU A 138 -17.96 -8.22 -20.58
C LEU A 138 -17.08 -7.34 -21.47
N ALA A 139 -15.82 -7.75 -21.77
CA ALA A 139 -14.86 -6.85 -22.39
C ALA A 139 -13.99 -7.50 -23.47
N ASP A 140 -13.40 -6.67 -24.31
CA ASP A 140 -12.47 -7.05 -25.37
C ASP A 140 -11.01 -6.89 -24.91
N LEU A 141 -10.76 -5.98 -23.95
CA LEU A 141 -9.45 -5.66 -23.39
C LEU A 141 -9.52 -5.61 -21.86
N TYR A 142 -8.42 -5.97 -21.22
CA TYR A 142 -8.27 -5.94 -19.76
C TYR A 142 -7.11 -5.04 -19.32
N VAL A 143 -7.35 -4.27 -18.27
CA VAL A 143 -6.33 -3.43 -17.64
C VAL A 143 -6.34 -3.64 -16.13
N ASN A 144 -5.18 -4.00 -15.54
CA ASN A 144 -5.01 -3.99 -14.10
C ASN A 144 -4.41 -2.65 -13.65
N ASP A 145 -5.14 -1.91 -12.83
CA ASP A 145 -4.69 -0.64 -12.23
C ASP A 145 -4.92 -0.60 -10.72
N ALA A 146 -4.94 -1.76 -10.07
CA ALA A 146 -5.21 -1.92 -8.65
C ALA A 146 -4.01 -2.53 -7.92
N PHE A 147 -2.94 -1.77 -7.73
CA PHE A 147 -1.72 -2.23 -7.08
C PHE A 147 -1.98 -2.77 -5.67
N GLY A 148 -2.88 -2.15 -4.89
CA GLY A 148 -3.23 -2.61 -3.55
C GLY A 148 -3.76 -4.03 -3.46
N THR A 149 -4.24 -4.60 -4.56
CA THR A 149 -4.72 -6.00 -4.65
C THR A 149 -3.83 -6.91 -5.51
N ALA A 150 -2.77 -6.36 -6.10
CA ALA A 150 -1.92 -7.09 -7.05
C ALA A 150 -1.16 -8.28 -6.43
N HIS A 151 -1.02 -8.33 -5.10
CA HIS A 151 -0.43 -9.45 -4.37
C HIS A 151 -1.39 -10.64 -4.18
N ARG A 152 -2.66 -10.55 -4.64
CA ARG A 152 -3.69 -11.56 -4.41
C ARG A 152 -4.24 -12.11 -5.72
N LYS A 153 -4.24 -13.44 -5.85
CA LYS A 153 -4.87 -14.14 -6.97
C LYS A 153 -6.38 -14.21 -6.77
N HIS A 154 -7.08 -13.14 -7.05
CA HIS A 154 -8.55 -13.11 -7.09
C HIS A 154 -9.03 -13.25 -8.54
N ALA A 155 -10.30 -13.54 -8.75
CA ALA A 155 -10.87 -13.68 -10.09
C ALA A 155 -10.62 -12.44 -10.96
N SER A 156 -10.86 -11.24 -10.42
CA SER A 156 -10.71 -9.98 -11.15
C SER A 156 -9.25 -9.62 -11.46
N THR A 157 -8.28 -10.07 -10.64
CA THR A 157 -6.86 -9.68 -10.78
C THR A 157 -6.03 -10.74 -11.49
N TYR A 158 -6.44 -12.02 -11.42
CA TYR A 158 -5.72 -13.15 -12.00
C TYR A 158 -6.59 -13.97 -12.98
N GLY A 159 -7.78 -14.43 -12.56
CA GLY A 159 -8.63 -15.30 -13.37
C GLY A 159 -9.07 -14.64 -14.68
N VAL A 160 -9.52 -13.39 -14.63
CA VAL A 160 -9.91 -12.63 -15.84
C VAL A 160 -8.76 -12.52 -16.84
N PRO A 161 -7.58 -11.98 -16.52
CA PRO A 161 -6.49 -11.90 -17.47
C PRO A 161 -5.96 -13.29 -17.90
N ALA A 162 -6.05 -14.32 -17.06
CA ALA A 162 -5.68 -15.68 -17.44
C ALA A 162 -6.56 -16.24 -18.56
N GLY A 163 -7.85 -15.91 -18.53
CA GLY A 163 -8.83 -16.34 -19.54
C GLY A 163 -8.85 -15.51 -20.83
N MET A 164 -8.18 -14.35 -20.86
CA MET A 164 -8.18 -13.45 -22.02
C MET A 164 -7.01 -13.73 -22.98
N PRO A 165 -7.19 -13.47 -24.30
CA PRO A 165 -6.14 -13.70 -25.29
C PRO A 165 -4.87 -12.87 -25.01
N ALA A 166 -3.71 -13.40 -25.41
CA ALA A 166 -2.48 -12.63 -25.42
C ALA A 166 -2.60 -11.41 -26.34
N GLY A 167 -1.99 -10.30 -25.96
CA GLY A 167 -2.07 -9.03 -26.67
C GLY A 167 -3.21 -8.11 -26.21
N THR A 168 -4.15 -8.62 -25.39
CA THR A 168 -5.32 -7.86 -24.89
C THR A 168 -5.21 -7.40 -23.44
N ARG A 169 -4.09 -7.68 -22.76
CA ARG A 169 -3.89 -7.44 -21.33
C ARG A 169 -2.82 -6.38 -21.10
N ALA A 170 -3.10 -5.40 -20.25
CA ALA A 170 -2.15 -4.35 -19.93
C ALA A 170 -2.22 -3.96 -18.43
N ILE A 171 -1.23 -3.20 -17.98
CA ILE A 171 -1.28 -2.47 -16.71
C ILE A 171 -1.75 -1.04 -16.95
N GLY A 172 -2.41 -0.46 -15.93
CA GLY A 172 -2.70 0.96 -15.89
C GLY A 172 -1.51 1.79 -15.39
N PHE A 173 -1.68 3.11 -15.42
CA PHE A 173 -0.61 4.05 -15.05
C PHE A 173 -0.27 4.04 -13.56
N LEU A 174 -1.22 3.68 -12.68
CA LEU A 174 -0.94 3.52 -11.26
C LEU A 174 0.05 2.37 -11.04
N ILE A 175 -0.25 1.17 -11.57
CA ILE A 175 0.67 0.02 -11.46
C ILE A 175 2.00 0.32 -12.14
N GLN A 176 2.00 0.98 -13.31
CA GLN A 176 3.23 1.39 -13.98
C GLN A 176 4.10 2.26 -13.08
N LYS A 177 3.50 3.24 -12.39
CA LYS A 177 4.19 4.14 -11.46
C LYS A 177 4.75 3.39 -10.25
N GLU A 178 3.96 2.49 -9.65
CA GLU A 178 4.39 1.65 -8.53
C GLU A 178 5.57 0.75 -8.90
N LEU A 179 5.49 0.05 -10.05
CA LEU A 179 6.57 -0.81 -10.54
C LEU A 179 7.84 0.00 -10.88
N LYS A 180 7.68 1.21 -11.39
CA LYS A 180 8.81 2.08 -11.65
C LYS A 180 9.53 2.43 -10.34
N PHE A 181 8.85 3.07 -9.40
CA PHE A 181 9.52 3.59 -8.20
C PHE A 181 9.97 2.49 -7.24
N LEU A 182 9.08 1.55 -6.86
CA LEU A 182 9.46 0.45 -5.97
C LEU A 182 10.41 -0.54 -6.66
N GLY A 183 10.21 -0.81 -7.95
CA GLY A 183 11.05 -1.73 -8.71
C GLY A 183 12.47 -1.17 -8.92
N GLU A 184 12.60 0.08 -9.33
CA GLU A 184 13.91 0.74 -9.49
C GLU A 184 14.65 0.83 -8.16
N ALA A 185 13.96 1.19 -7.05
CA ALA A 185 14.54 1.23 -5.72
C ALA A 185 15.11 -0.11 -5.25
N LEU A 186 14.49 -1.24 -5.65
CA LEU A 186 14.96 -2.56 -5.25
C LEU A 186 16.00 -3.16 -6.18
N GLN A 187 16.00 -2.80 -7.47
CA GLN A 187 16.88 -3.41 -8.48
C GLN A 187 18.15 -2.61 -8.75
N SER A 188 18.05 -1.29 -8.79
CA SER A 188 19.16 -0.40 -9.17
C SER A 188 19.05 0.96 -8.45
N PRO A 189 19.05 1.00 -7.11
CA PRO A 189 18.91 2.24 -6.37
C PRO A 189 20.12 3.16 -6.58
N ALA A 190 19.87 4.46 -6.67
CA ALA A 190 20.94 5.44 -6.46
C ALA A 190 21.39 5.38 -4.99
N ARG A 191 22.71 5.37 -4.74
CA ARG A 191 23.27 5.19 -3.40
C ARG A 191 23.77 6.51 -2.81
N PRO A 192 23.71 6.69 -1.48
CA PRO A 192 23.26 5.73 -0.46
C PRO A 192 21.76 5.41 -0.54
N PHE A 193 21.42 4.12 -0.43
CA PHE A 193 20.05 3.64 -0.30
C PHE A 193 19.72 3.38 1.17
N VAL A 194 18.74 4.10 1.70
CA VAL A 194 18.31 4.02 3.10
C VAL A 194 16.88 3.48 3.16
N ALA A 195 16.65 2.48 4.01
CA ALA A 195 15.30 2.07 4.38
C ALA A 195 14.98 2.53 5.79
N VAL A 196 13.77 3.07 5.99
CA VAL A 196 13.22 3.46 7.29
C VAL A 196 12.00 2.58 7.55
N LEU A 197 12.06 1.75 8.59
CA LEU A 197 11.01 0.83 8.95
C LEU A 197 10.51 1.10 10.36
N GLY A 198 9.20 1.32 10.50
CA GLY A 198 8.55 1.58 11.78
C GLY A 198 7.18 0.90 11.89
N GLY A 199 6.32 1.48 12.74
CA GLY A 199 4.98 0.97 13.01
C GLY A 199 4.92 -0.03 14.16
N ALA A 200 3.77 -0.72 14.31
CA ALA A 200 3.46 -1.45 15.54
C ALA A 200 3.85 -2.93 15.52
N LYS A 201 4.03 -3.56 14.34
CA LYS A 201 4.17 -5.01 14.22
C LYS A 201 5.42 -5.39 13.44
N VAL A 202 6.35 -6.08 14.09
CA VAL A 202 7.53 -6.63 13.41
C VAL A 202 7.16 -7.83 12.54
N SER A 203 6.14 -8.61 12.92
CA SER A 203 5.70 -9.81 12.19
C SER A 203 5.28 -9.55 10.74
N ASP A 204 4.84 -8.32 10.45
CA ASP A 204 4.45 -7.90 9.10
C ASP A 204 5.65 -7.40 8.27
N LYS A 205 6.83 -7.24 8.89
CA LYS A 205 8.04 -6.67 8.26
C LYS A 205 9.26 -7.59 8.25
N ILE A 206 9.13 -8.81 8.79
CA ILE A 206 10.23 -9.79 8.83
C ILE A 206 10.83 -9.99 7.43
N GLY A 207 9.99 -10.34 6.45
CA GLY A 207 10.46 -10.57 5.08
C GLY A 207 10.99 -9.31 4.40
N VAL A 208 10.45 -8.13 4.77
CA VAL A 208 10.97 -6.84 4.28
C VAL A 208 12.38 -6.60 4.80
N ILE A 209 12.60 -6.78 6.12
CA ILE A 209 13.93 -6.62 6.74
C ILE A 209 14.92 -7.58 6.08
N GLU A 210 14.59 -8.87 5.98
CA GLU A 210 15.45 -9.88 5.37
C GLU A 210 15.85 -9.56 3.94
N ASN A 211 14.87 -9.12 3.10
CA ASN A 211 15.16 -8.78 1.71
C ASN A 211 15.98 -7.48 1.57
N LEU A 212 15.74 -6.51 2.44
CA LEU A 212 16.41 -5.21 2.37
C LEU A 212 17.82 -5.24 2.93
N LEU A 213 18.14 -6.10 3.92
CA LEU A 213 19.49 -6.23 4.48
C LEU A 213 20.58 -6.46 3.43
N GLY A 214 20.26 -7.16 2.33
CA GLY A 214 21.19 -7.39 1.22
C GLY A 214 21.16 -6.30 0.13
N LYS A 215 20.40 -5.23 0.31
CA LYS A 215 20.17 -4.22 -0.74
C LYS A 215 20.47 -2.80 -0.32
N VAL A 216 20.20 -2.46 0.94
CA VAL A 216 20.36 -1.09 1.47
C VAL A 216 21.77 -0.86 2.01
N ASP A 217 22.18 0.40 2.03
CA ASP A 217 23.39 0.83 2.74
C ASP A 217 23.07 1.04 4.23
N ARG A 218 21.85 1.52 4.54
CA ARG A 218 21.41 1.80 5.91
C ARG A 218 19.96 1.34 6.12
N LEU A 219 19.69 0.80 7.32
CA LEU A 219 18.35 0.41 7.77
C LEU A 219 18.05 1.08 9.12
N LEU A 220 17.08 1.97 9.16
CA LEU A 220 16.65 2.68 10.35
C LEU A 220 15.38 2.04 10.89
N ILE A 221 15.41 1.53 12.13
CA ILE A 221 14.30 0.84 12.78
C ILE A 221 13.66 1.79 13.81
N GLY A 222 12.31 1.90 13.80
CA GLY A 222 11.58 2.71 14.77
C GLY A 222 10.18 2.18 15.05
N GLY A 223 9.36 3.00 15.70
CA GLY A 223 8.02 2.61 16.12
C GLY A 223 7.99 1.51 17.17
N ALA A 224 6.81 1.03 17.51
CA ALA A 224 6.67 -0.01 18.54
C ALA A 224 7.31 -1.34 18.18
N MET A 225 7.58 -1.60 16.89
CA MET A 225 8.33 -2.79 16.48
C MET A 225 9.78 -2.81 17.03
N ALA A 226 10.37 -1.66 17.32
CA ALA A 226 11.71 -1.58 17.92
C ALA A 226 11.77 -2.25 19.30
N TYR A 227 10.69 -2.18 20.09
CA TYR A 227 10.63 -2.79 21.42
C TYR A 227 10.70 -4.31 21.40
N VAL A 228 10.29 -4.94 20.30
CA VAL A 228 10.46 -6.38 20.11
C VAL A 228 11.96 -6.75 20.05
N PHE A 229 12.76 -5.96 19.34
CA PHE A 229 14.22 -6.14 19.27
C PHE A 229 14.92 -5.84 20.59
N MET A 230 14.44 -4.81 21.33
CA MET A 230 14.94 -4.50 22.68
C MET A 230 14.72 -5.69 23.62
N VAL A 231 13.50 -6.25 23.68
CA VAL A 231 13.20 -7.46 24.47
C VAL A 231 14.06 -8.65 24.02
N ALA A 232 14.27 -8.83 22.72
CA ALA A 232 15.13 -9.90 22.18
C ALA A 232 16.59 -9.75 22.65
N ARG A 233 17.06 -8.52 22.90
CA ARG A 233 18.37 -8.18 23.48
C ARG A 233 18.40 -8.26 25.01
N GLY A 234 17.25 -8.48 25.67
CA GLY A 234 17.14 -8.51 27.14
C GLY A 234 17.01 -7.15 27.80
N GLN A 235 16.69 -6.09 27.04
CA GLN A 235 16.49 -4.73 27.54
C GLN A 235 15.07 -4.52 28.10
N GLY A 236 14.95 -3.67 29.11
CA GLY A 236 13.68 -3.26 29.71
C GLY A 236 12.91 -2.33 28.77
N VAL A 237 11.60 -2.56 28.64
CA VAL A 237 10.72 -1.75 27.77
C VAL A 237 9.49 -1.22 28.51
N GLY A 238 9.48 -1.31 29.85
CA GLY A 238 8.37 -0.88 30.70
C GLY A 238 7.03 -1.43 30.23
N ASN A 239 6.04 -0.56 30.13
CA ASN A 239 4.68 -0.87 29.66
C ASN A 239 4.51 -0.69 28.14
N SER A 240 5.60 -0.58 27.38
CA SER A 240 5.55 -0.41 25.93
C SER A 240 4.84 -1.57 25.25
N LYS A 241 4.21 -1.29 24.12
CA LYS A 241 3.52 -2.30 23.30
C LYS A 241 4.53 -3.21 22.62
N VAL A 242 4.53 -4.50 22.98
CA VAL A 242 5.41 -5.52 22.39
C VAL A 242 4.59 -6.63 21.75
N GLU A 243 4.83 -6.89 20.48
CA GLU A 243 4.25 -8.04 19.77
C GLU A 243 5.06 -9.30 20.14
N ARG A 244 4.57 -10.10 21.09
CA ARG A 244 5.28 -11.31 21.57
C ARG A 244 4.94 -12.54 20.74
N GLU A 245 3.69 -12.65 20.29
CA GLU A 245 3.18 -13.79 19.55
C GLU A 245 2.23 -13.32 18.44
N VAL A 246 2.23 -14.05 17.32
CA VAL A 246 1.27 -13.85 16.23
C VAL A 246 0.71 -15.21 15.77
N LYS A 247 -0.60 -15.26 15.50
CA LYS A 247 -1.24 -16.45 14.92
C LYS A 247 -1.27 -16.32 13.39
N LYS A 248 -0.55 -17.22 12.71
CA LYS A 248 -0.50 -17.25 11.23
C LYS A 248 -0.81 -18.66 10.74
N LYS A 249 -1.84 -18.83 9.91
CA LYS A 249 -2.27 -20.14 9.34
C LYS A 249 -2.45 -21.23 10.41
N GLY A 250 -3.06 -20.88 11.57
CA GLY A 250 -3.32 -21.81 12.66
C GLY A 250 -2.12 -22.15 13.55
N LYS A 251 -0.95 -21.57 13.29
CA LYS A 251 0.26 -21.73 14.13
C LYS A 251 0.53 -20.46 14.91
N THR A 252 0.93 -20.61 16.17
CA THR A 252 1.45 -19.51 16.98
C THR A 252 2.95 -19.39 16.70
N ILE A 253 3.40 -18.20 16.36
CA ILE A 253 4.79 -17.85 16.10
C ILE A 253 5.27 -16.98 17.27
N ASP A 254 6.39 -17.37 17.89
CA ASP A 254 7.10 -16.56 18.87
C ASP A 254 7.88 -15.45 18.13
N VAL A 255 7.39 -14.22 18.26
CA VAL A 255 7.94 -13.06 17.55
C VAL A 255 9.27 -12.62 18.15
N ILE A 256 9.50 -12.87 19.46
CA ILE A 256 10.78 -12.57 20.11
C ILE A 256 11.89 -13.52 19.60
N ALA A 257 11.58 -14.81 19.43
CA ALA A 257 12.51 -15.75 18.84
C ALA A 257 12.88 -15.34 17.40
N VAL A 258 11.90 -14.96 16.60
CA VAL A 258 12.13 -14.43 15.24
C VAL A 258 13.00 -13.18 15.25
N ALA A 259 12.77 -12.25 16.21
CA ALA A 259 13.59 -11.04 16.32
C ALA A 259 15.05 -11.37 16.69
N LYS A 260 15.31 -12.41 17.49
CA LYS A 260 16.68 -12.89 17.75
C LYS A 260 17.35 -13.39 16.48
N ASP A 261 16.67 -14.22 15.70
CA ASP A 261 17.19 -14.70 14.41
C ASP A 261 17.49 -13.56 13.44
N LEU A 262 16.64 -12.50 13.44
CA LEU A 262 16.89 -11.29 12.65
C LEU A 262 18.11 -10.51 13.15
N LEU A 263 18.31 -10.38 14.46
CA LEU A 263 19.50 -9.73 15.04
C LEU A 263 20.77 -10.45 14.64
N ASP A 264 20.78 -11.79 14.61
CA ASP A 264 21.93 -12.58 14.14
C ASP A 264 22.23 -12.30 12.65
N LYS A 265 21.19 -12.20 11.82
CA LYS A 265 21.34 -11.83 10.40
C LYS A 265 21.86 -10.40 10.21
N ILE A 266 21.37 -9.46 11.04
CA ILE A 266 21.84 -8.07 11.03
C ILE A 266 23.32 -7.97 11.37
N GLN A 267 23.83 -8.77 12.33
CA GLN A 267 25.25 -8.75 12.71
C GLN A 267 26.22 -9.13 11.59
N VAL A 268 25.77 -9.92 10.62
CA VAL A 268 26.59 -10.38 9.50
C VAL A 268 26.27 -9.66 8.18
N ALA A 269 25.32 -8.73 8.19
CA ALA A 269 24.95 -7.94 7.01
C ALA A 269 25.94 -6.79 6.77
N ASP A 270 26.12 -6.41 5.50
CA ASP A 270 26.95 -5.24 5.15
C ASP A 270 26.22 -3.91 5.46
N ALA A 271 24.90 -3.94 5.59
CA ALA A 271 24.07 -2.76 5.87
C ALA A 271 24.30 -2.23 7.30
N GLU A 272 24.44 -0.92 7.45
CA GLU A 272 24.44 -0.26 8.75
C GLU A 272 23.00 -0.25 9.30
N VAL A 273 22.74 -0.96 10.41
CA VAL A 273 21.39 -1.03 11.02
C VAL A 273 21.36 -0.25 12.33
N LEU A 274 20.47 0.74 12.40
CA LEU A 274 20.30 1.59 13.57
C LEU A 274 18.96 1.27 14.27
N PHE A 275 19.03 1.16 15.59
CA PHE A 275 17.88 1.05 16.50
C PHE A 275 17.79 2.31 17.35
N PRO A 276 16.61 2.63 17.90
CA PRO A 276 16.50 3.74 18.81
C PRO A 276 17.43 3.59 20.05
N GLU A 277 18.14 4.65 20.39
CA GLU A 277 19.00 4.74 21.55
C GLU A 277 18.29 5.45 22.71
N ASP A 278 17.30 6.28 22.40
CA ASP A 278 16.42 6.96 23.35
C ASP A 278 14.98 6.95 22.87
N HIS A 279 14.05 7.13 23.80
CA HIS A 279 12.62 7.02 23.58
C HIS A 279 11.88 8.19 24.23
N LEU A 280 10.91 8.77 23.53
CA LEU A 280 9.92 9.62 24.12
C LEU A 280 8.84 8.75 24.76
N VAL A 281 8.71 8.86 26.08
CA VAL A 281 7.86 7.99 26.89
C VAL A 281 6.75 8.78 27.60
N ALA A 282 5.64 8.11 27.88
CA ALA A 282 4.59 8.61 28.76
C ALA A 282 3.96 7.46 29.55
N ARG A 283 3.12 7.77 30.53
CA ARG A 283 2.35 6.77 31.30
C ARG A 283 1.08 6.35 30.57
N GLU A 284 0.57 7.21 29.68
CA GLU A 284 -0.63 6.99 28.88
C GLU A 284 -0.48 7.67 27.50
N PRO A 285 -1.12 7.13 26.43
CA PRO A 285 -0.97 7.65 25.07
C PRO A 285 -1.97 8.78 24.78
N THR A 286 -2.00 9.84 25.60
CA THR A 286 -2.92 10.97 25.46
C THR A 286 -2.18 12.27 25.13
N ALA A 287 -2.90 13.25 24.60
CA ALA A 287 -2.31 14.51 24.13
C ALA A 287 -1.80 15.41 25.27
N ASP A 288 -2.31 15.23 26.46
CA ASP A 288 -2.00 15.94 27.69
C ASP A 288 -1.13 15.14 28.67
N ALA A 289 -0.66 13.95 28.23
CA ALA A 289 0.21 13.12 29.05
C ALA A 289 1.54 13.83 29.37
N GLU A 290 2.01 13.65 30.60
CA GLU A 290 3.36 14.02 31.00
C GLU A 290 4.35 13.12 30.21
N THR A 291 5.29 13.74 29.54
CA THR A 291 6.31 13.06 28.75
C THR A 291 7.68 13.16 29.39
N ASP A 292 8.50 12.11 29.19
CA ASP A 292 9.90 12.08 29.56
C ASP A 292 10.72 11.46 28.42
N VAL A 293 12.04 11.60 28.47
CA VAL A 293 12.97 10.97 27.53
C VAL A 293 13.80 9.95 28.29
N GLN A 294 13.72 8.69 27.86
CA GLN A 294 14.43 7.59 28.48
C GLN A 294 15.20 6.78 27.44
N GLY A 295 16.29 6.20 27.82
CA GLY A 295 17.07 5.30 26.95
C GLY A 295 18.35 4.84 27.62
N PRO A 296 18.92 3.69 27.21
CA PRO A 296 18.42 2.73 26.18
C PRO A 296 17.35 1.75 26.68
N GLU A 297 16.90 1.87 27.91
CA GLU A 297 15.84 1.08 28.53
C GLU A 297 14.71 1.98 28.98
N ILE A 298 13.51 1.44 29.13
CA ILE A 298 12.32 2.15 29.55
C ILE A 298 11.92 1.61 30.93
N ASP A 299 11.75 2.52 31.89
CA ASP A 299 11.36 2.22 33.27
C ASP A 299 9.95 1.63 33.38
N ASP A 300 9.74 0.81 34.41
CA ASP A 300 8.41 0.31 34.74
C ASP A 300 7.40 1.43 34.94
N GLY A 301 6.20 1.22 34.39
CA GLY A 301 5.11 2.21 34.44
C GLY A 301 5.16 3.27 33.33
N TRP A 302 6.22 3.33 32.54
CA TRP A 302 6.33 4.17 31.34
C TRP A 302 6.18 3.31 30.07
N MET A 303 5.71 3.91 29.01
CA MET A 303 5.63 3.26 27.69
C MET A 303 6.29 4.16 26.63
N GLY A 304 7.07 3.59 25.75
CA GLY A 304 7.62 4.30 24.61
C GLY A 304 6.55 4.55 23.55
N LEU A 305 6.44 5.81 23.12
CA LEU A 305 5.41 6.27 22.19
C LEU A 305 5.97 6.94 20.93
N ASP A 306 7.25 7.36 20.98
CA ASP A 306 8.01 7.83 19.81
C ASP A 306 9.50 7.56 20.03
N ILE A 307 10.32 7.73 19.00
CA ILE A 307 11.77 7.79 19.14
C ILE A 307 12.17 9.09 19.85
N GLY A 308 13.23 9.04 20.63
CA GLY A 308 13.72 10.20 21.36
C GLY A 308 14.51 11.19 20.48
N PRO A 309 14.94 12.32 21.06
CA PRO A 309 15.63 13.38 20.34
C PRO A 309 17.03 12.98 19.83
N GLU A 310 17.79 12.14 20.55
CA GLU A 310 19.09 11.64 20.11
C GLU A 310 18.95 10.73 18.90
N THR A 311 18.03 9.76 18.96
CA THR A 311 17.68 8.88 17.82
C THR A 311 17.20 9.70 16.64
N THR A 312 16.35 10.70 16.87
CA THR A 312 15.85 11.59 15.80
C THR A 312 16.99 12.33 15.10
N ALA A 313 17.95 12.86 15.86
CA ALA A 313 19.12 13.55 15.29
C ALA A 313 19.99 12.59 14.48
N ALA A 314 20.28 11.40 15.01
CA ALA A 314 21.03 10.38 14.31
C ALA A 314 20.37 9.92 13.00
N TYR A 315 19.04 9.71 13.00
CA TYR A 315 18.33 9.32 11.77
C TYR A 315 18.31 10.42 10.72
N ARG A 316 18.17 11.69 11.12
CA ARG A 316 18.29 12.81 10.19
C ARG A 316 19.68 12.90 9.57
N GLU A 317 20.75 12.67 10.35
CA GLU A 317 22.11 12.63 9.83
C GLU A 317 22.30 11.52 8.79
N LYS A 318 21.78 10.31 9.07
CA LYS A 318 21.85 9.17 8.15
C LYS A 318 21.00 9.33 6.88
N LEU A 319 20.01 10.19 6.89
CA LEU A 319 19.17 10.52 5.74
C LEU A 319 19.74 11.68 4.89
N ALA A 320 20.60 12.52 5.46
CA ALA A 320 21.05 13.77 4.82
C ALA A 320 21.80 13.58 3.49
N ASP A 321 22.54 12.49 3.31
CA ASP A 321 23.28 12.18 2.08
C ASP A 321 22.60 11.12 1.21
N ALA A 322 21.42 10.60 1.64
CA ALA A 322 20.69 9.55 0.94
C ALA A 322 20.29 10.00 -0.49
N LYS A 323 20.34 9.04 -1.44
CA LYS A 323 19.87 9.24 -2.82
C LYS A 323 18.61 8.44 -3.13
N THR A 324 18.38 7.37 -2.39
CA THR A 324 17.13 6.61 -2.43
C THR A 324 16.69 6.35 -1.01
N VAL A 325 15.45 6.69 -0.68
CA VAL A 325 14.85 6.36 0.61
C VAL A 325 13.53 5.65 0.40
N VAL A 326 13.33 4.55 1.13
CA VAL A 326 12.04 3.88 1.25
C VAL A 326 11.61 3.92 2.72
N TRP A 327 10.48 4.56 3.01
CA TRP A 327 9.93 4.67 4.35
C TRP A 327 8.61 3.90 4.49
N ASN A 328 8.54 2.97 5.42
CA ASN A 328 7.34 2.18 5.69
C ASN A 328 7.10 1.99 7.20
N GLY A 329 6.10 2.66 7.72
CA GLY A 329 5.69 2.66 9.13
C GLY A 329 6.21 3.86 9.91
N PRO A 330 5.34 4.55 10.67
CA PRO A 330 5.70 5.71 11.48
C PRO A 330 6.68 5.35 12.61
N MET A 331 7.44 6.36 13.07
CA MET A 331 8.43 6.21 14.14
C MET A 331 7.80 6.25 15.52
N GLY A 332 6.64 6.87 15.65
CA GLY A 332 5.88 7.02 16.90
C GLY A 332 4.38 7.03 16.63
N MET A 333 3.60 7.30 17.67
CA MET A 333 2.15 7.44 17.62
C MET A 333 1.76 8.82 17.06
N PHE A 334 2.01 9.01 15.76
CA PHE A 334 1.89 10.31 15.07
C PHE A 334 0.50 10.93 15.13
N GLU A 335 -0.54 10.14 15.41
CA GLU A 335 -1.92 10.59 15.59
C GLU A 335 -2.05 11.54 16.77
N VAL A 336 -1.22 11.36 17.81
CA VAL A 336 -1.20 12.15 19.05
C VAL A 336 0.00 13.11 19.00
N THR A 337 -0.28 14.40 19.08
CA THR A 337 0.69 15.47 18.80
C THR A 337 2.04 15.34 19.52
N PRO A 338 2.12 15.07 20.83
CA PRO A 338 3.40 14.92 21.53
C PRO A 338 4.30 13.81 20.95
N PHE A 339 3.70 12.77 20.38
CA PHE A 339 4.38 11.55 19.90
C PHE A 339 4.54 11.49 18.38
N ALA A 340 4.46 12.64 17.72
CA ALA A 340 4.58 12.77 16.28
C ALA A 340 5.98 13.24 15.83
N GLY A 341 6.85 13.58 16.76
CA GLY A 341 8.13 14.26 16.50
C GLY A 341 9.08 13.44 15.65
N GLY A 342 9.27 12.17 15.96
CA GLY A 342 10.12 11.26 15.20
C GLY A 342 9.64 11.04 13.77
N SER A 343 8.34 10.78 13.59
CA SER A 343 7.75 10.63 12.26
C SER A 343 7.83 11.93 11.44
N ARG A 344 7.62 13.09 12.10
CA ARG A 344 7.75 14.39 11.46
C ARG A 344 9.18 14.65 10.98
N ALA A 345 10.17 14.35 11.81
CA ALA A 345 11.57 14.55 11.49
C ALA A 345 12.04 13.69 10.30
N VAL A 346 11.58 12.43 10.23
CA VAL A 346 11.81 11.56 9.06
C VAL A 346 11.15 12.14 7.82
N CYS A 347 9.90 12.60 7.92
CA CYS A 347 9.17 13.21 6.82
C CYS A 347 9.87 14.46 6.26
N ASP A 348 10.32 15.36 7.15
CA ASP A 348 11.08 16.57 6.77
C ASP A 348 12.42 16.22 6.10
N ALA A 349 13.10 15.14 6.54
CA ALA A 349 14.33 14.67 5.91
C ALA A 349 14.05 14.08 4.50
N LEU A 350 12.98 13.33 4.33
CA LEU A 350 12.58 12.79 3.02
C LEU A 350 12.22 13.89 2.03
N ALA A 351 11.59 14.97 2.47
CA ALA A 351 11.31 16.13 1.63
C ALA A 351 12.60 16.76 1.05
N GLN A 352 13.69 16.79 1.85
CA GLN A 352 15.00 17.24 1.37
C GLN A 352 15.65 16.24 0.40
N VAL A 353 15.45 14.95 0.64
CA VAL A 353 15.93 13.89 -0.29
C VAL A 353 15.22 13.97 -1.63
N ASP A 354 13.92 14.30 -1.68
CA ASP A 354 13.14 14.42 -2.92
C ASP A 354 13.70 15.48 -3.88
N GLU A 355 14.34 16.53 -3.36
CA GLU A 355 14.97 17.56 -4.18
C GLU A 355 16.16 17.03 -5.01
N VAL A 356 16.83 15.97 -4.56
CA VAL A 356 18.12 15.51 -5.13
C VAL A 356 18.19 13.99 -5.39
N GLY A 357 17.13 13.27 -5.06
CA GLY A 357 17.08 11.81 -5.09
C GLY A 357 15.67 11.28 -5.25
N THR A 358 15.38 10.16 -4.60
CA THR A 358 14.09 9.48 -4.67
C THR A 358 13.58 9.16 -3.27
N ALA A 359 12.46 9.76 -2.87
CA ALA A 359 11.78 9.55 -1.60
C ALA A 359 10.47 8.77 -1.83
N ILE A 360 10.43 7.52 -1.39
CA ILE A 360 9.28 6.62 -1.54
C ILE A 360 8.66 6.34 -0.18
N VAL A 361 7.37 6.57 -0.07
CA VAL A 361 6.58 6.31 1.12
C VAL A 361 5.65 5.13 0.87
N GLY A 362 5.69 4.11 1.74
CA GLY A 362 4.85 2.93 1.67
C GLY A 362 4.04 2.71 2.95
N GLY A 363 2.87 2.11 2.79
CA GLY A 363 1.95 1.82 3.90
C GLY A 363 0.97 2.94 4.22
N GLY A 364 -0.25 2.54 4.60
CA GLY A 364 -1.36 3.48 4.84
C GLY A 364 -1.08 4.47 5.97
N ASP A 365 -0.55 3.98 7.10
CA ASP A 365 -0.24 4.82 8.27
C ASP A 365 0.87 5.83 7.96
N THR A 366 1.88 5.42 7.18
CA THR A 366 2.97 6.33 6.77
C THR A 366 2.46 7.41 5.83
N ALA A 367 1.63 7.03 4.86
CA ALA A 367 0.98 7.99 3.95
C ALA A 367 0.10 8.99 4.71
N ALA A 368 -0.68 8.51 5.69
CA ALA A 368 -1.50 9.35 6.54
C ALA A 368 -0.65 10.33 7.40
N ALA A 369 0.51 9.88 7.90
CA ALA A 369 1.44 10.76 8.61
C ALA A 369 1.99 11.87 7.70
N VAL A 370 2.46 11.51 6.50
CA VAL A 370 2.99 12.47 5.51
C VAL A 370 1.93 13.53 5.15
N GLU A 371 0.68 13.13 4.96
CA GLU A 371 -0.42 14.05 4.68
C GLU A 371 -0.77 14.93 5.87
N LYS A 372 -0.85 14.36 7.07
CA LYS A 372 -1.04 15.14 8.31
C LYS A 372 0.01 16.23 8.45
N PHE A 373 1.23 15.96 8.01
CA PHE A 373 2.33 16.93 8.05
C PHE A 373 2.33 17.91 6.87
N GLY A 374 1.48 17.72 5.86
CA GLY A 374 1.37 18.61 4.70
C GLY A 374 2.53 18.49 3.71
N LEU A 375 3.22 17.33 3.68
CA LEU A 375 4.43 17.11 2.87
C LEU A 375 4.23 16.11 1.71
N ALA A 376 2.98 15.77 1.40
CA ALA A 376 2.68 14.76 0.37
C ALA A 376 3.23 15.12 -1.02
N GLU A 377 3.18 16.39 -1.40
CA GLU A 377 3.70 16.90 -2.68
C GLU A 377 5.24 16.94 -2.74
N GLN A 378 5.91 16.74 -1.60
CA GLN A 378 7.37 16.71 -1.47
C GLN A 378 7.90 15.27 -1.34
N MET A 379 7.13 14.29 -1.81
CA MET A 379 7.52 12.89 -1.89
C MET A 379 7.50 12.45 -3.35
N THR A 380 8.58 11.84 -3.83
CA THR A 380 8.65 11.32 -5.20
C THR A 380 7.51 10.36 -5.50
N HIS A 381 7.18 9.51 -4.51
CA HIS A 381 6.09 8.56 -4.63
C HIS A 381 5.50 8.16 -3.27
N ILE A 382 4.18 8.23 -3.16
CA ILE A 382 3.43 7.67 -2.04
C ILE A 382 2.64 6.48 -2.58
N SER A 383 3.05 5.27 -2.18
CA SER A 383 2.41 4.04 -2.63
C SER A 383 1.01 3.87 -2.03
N THR A 384 0.06 3.51 -2.86
CA THR A 384 -1.30 3.16 -2.45
C THR A 384 -1.46 1.68 -2.08
N GLY A 385 -0.39 0.90 -2.26
CA GLY A 385 -0.43 -0.55 -2.18
C GLY A 385 -0.67 -1.13 -0.79
N GLY A 386 -0.43 -0.40 0.30
CA GLY A 386 -0.56 -0.94 1.65
C GLY A 386 0.20 -2.26 1.83
N GLY A 387 -0.53 -3.38 2.01
CA GLY A 387 0.07 -4.73 2.11
C GLY A 387 0.81 -5.18 0.86
N ALA A 388 0.35 -4.77 -0.34
CA ALA A 388 1.04 -5.09 -1.59
C ALA A 388 2.42 -4.44 -1.66
N SER A 389 2.57 -3.19 -1.18
CA SER A 389 3.88 -2.54 -1.13
C SER A 389 4.85 -3.29 -0.21
N LEU A 390 4.38 -3.80 0.94
CA LEU A 390 5.19 -4.62 1.84
C LEU A 390 5.63 -5.91 1.16
N GLU A 391 4.70 -6.66 0.54
CA GLU A 391 5.05 -7.89 -0.17
C GLU A 391 5.98 -7.65 -1.36
N PHE A 392 5.85 -6.50 -2.03
CA PHE A 392 6.77 -6.10 -3.09
C PHE A 392 8.18 -5.82 -2.52
N LEU A 393 8.27 -5.13 -1.38
CA LEU A 393 9.53 -4.88 -0.66
C LEU A 393 10.13 -6.18 -0.08
N GLU A 394 9.33 -7.21 0.18
CA GLU A 394 9.81 -8.57 0.50
C GLU A 394 10.43 -9.29 -0.70
N GLY A 395 10.32 -8.74 -1.92
CA GLY A 395 10.80 -9.37 -3.14
C GLY A 395 9.91 -10.48 -3.66
N LYS A 396 8.65 -10.56 -3.21
CA LYS A 396 7.69 -11.56 -3.70
C LYS A 396 7.25 -11.25 -5.11
N PRO A 397 7.17 -12.25 -6.00
CA PRO A 397 6.60 -12.07 -7.33
C PRO A 397 5.09 -11.83 -7.25
N PHE A 398 4.58 -10.95 -8.12
CA PHE A 398 3.15 -10.70 -8.26
C PHE A 398 2.63 -11.38 -9.51
N GLU A 399 2.14 -12.61 -9.37
CA GLU A 399 1.63 -13.40 -10.49
C GLU A 399 0.51 -12.68 -11.27
N THR A 400 -0.25 -11.80 -10.60
CA THR A 400 -1.28 -10.95 -11.22
C THR A 400 -0.71 -9.86 -12.12
N ILE A 401 0.57 -9.53 -11.97
CA ILE A 401 1.32 -8.62 -12.84
C ILE A 401 2.09 -9.44 -13.88
N GLU A 402 2.66 -10.58 -13.47
CA GLU A 402 3.42 -11.46 -14.38
C GLU A 402 2.57 -11.97 -15.54
N ILE A 403 1.27 -12.24 -15.30
CA ILE A 403 0.32 -12.71 -16.33
C ILE A 403 -0.03 -11.65 -17.38
N ILE A 404 0.23 -10.38 -17.13
CA ILE A 404 0.02 -9.29 -18.09
C ILE A 404 1.07 -9.36 -19.20
N ASP A 405 0.67 -8.98 -20.41
CA ASP A 405 1.54 -9.01 -21.57
C ASP A 405 2.78 -8.13 -21.37
N ASP A 406 3.90 -8.57 -21.94
CA ASP A 406 5.13 -7.79 -21.96
C ASP A 406 5.07 -6.66 -23.01
N ALA A 407 5.86 -5.59 -22.80
CA ALA A 407 5.89 -4.39 -23.65
C ALA A 407 6.54 -4.67 -25.02
#